data_9c2c33e4fef4ddfa3202a6b02ed207d8
#
_entry.id   9c2c33e4fef4ddfa3202a6b02ed207d8
#
_cell.length_a   1.000
_cell.length_b   1.000
_cell.length_c   1.000
_cell.angle_alpha   90.00
_cell.angle_beta   90.00
_cell.angle_gamma   90.00
#
_symmetry.space_group_name_H-M   'P 1'
#
loop_
_entity.id
_entity.type
_entity.pdbx_description
1 polymer ?
#
loop_
_entity_poly.entity_id
_entity_poly.type
_entity_poly.pdbx_seq_one_letter_code
_entity_poly.pdbx_strand_id
1 'polypeptide(L)'
;MITKVSMFDYAASSGVINVYYGGSTSPETLVHTQNYTSNGTGNFVEFELTSALPVDITQNIWVIFSTTTGTNYPAAASTDCGDPNSRWISMDGSAWEDVASYGLYNTWMIRAMVATEAKGAA
;
A
#
# COMPACT_ATOMS: atom_id res chain seq x y z
N MET A 1 13.61 8.93 -3.86
CA MET A 1 13.27 8.26 -2.57
C MET A 1 11.76 8.24 -2.38
N ILE A 2 11.25 7.15 -1.91
CA ILE A 2 9.86 7.08 -1.45
C ILE A 2 9.85 7.60 -0.02
N THR A 3 9.07 8.65 0.23
CA THR A 3 9.05 9.32 1.54
C THR A 3 7.72 9.18 2.26
N LYS A 4 6.65 8.93 1.51
CA LYS A 4 5.29 8.81 2.06
C LYS A 4 4.53 7.75 1.30
N VAL A 5 3.56 7.15 1.98
CA VAL A 5 2.51 6.37 1.34
C VAL A 5 1.17 6.96 1.74
N SER A 6 0.16 6.79 0.89
CA SER A 6 -1.18 7.26 1.21
C SER A 6 -2.22 6.24 0.81
N MET A 7 -3.36 6.32 1.46
CA MET A 7 -4.54 5.56 1.08
C MET A 7 -5.77 6.43 1.21
N PHE A 8 -6.83 6.09 0.48
CA PHE A 8 -8.14 6.67 0.74
C PHE A 8 -8.71 5.98 1.98
N ASP A 9 -8.86 6.75 3.06
CA ASP A 9 -9.22 6.23 4.38
C ASP A 9 -10.72 5.96 4.46
N TYR A 10 -11.09 4.73 4.14
CA TYR A 10 -12.49 4.31 4.08
C TYR A 10 -13.05 4.00 5.48
N ALA A 11 -12.30 3.30 6.29
CA ALA A 11 -12.76 2.84 7.60
C ALA A 11 -11.64 3.00 8.64
N ALA A 12 -12.03 3.40 9.84
CA ALA A 12 -11.09 3.52 10.95
C ALA A 12 -10.41 2.17 11.20
N SER A 13 -9.09 2.19 11.26
CA SER A 13 -8.29 0.98 11.43
C SER A 13 -6.94 1.28 12.02
N SER A 14 -6.29 0.26 12.53
CA SER A 14 -4.88 0.32 12.87
C SER A 14 -4.21 -0.98 12.45
N GLY A 15 -2.92 -0.90 12.20
CA GLY A 15 -2.16 -2.04 11.74
C GLY A 15 -0.76 -1.65 11.34
N VAL A 16 -0.28 -2.25 10.27
CA VAL A 16 1.10 -2.14 9.83
C VAL A 16 1.15 -1.78 8.36
N ILE A 17 2.02 -0.84 8.01
CA ILE A 17 2.41 -0.56 6.64
C ILE A 17 3.69 -1.34 6.38
N ASN A 18 3.67 -2.22 5.39
CA ASN A 18 4.85 -2.95 4.93
C ASN A 18 5.17 -2.56 3.50
N VAL A 19 6.45 -2.36 3.22
CA VAL A 19 6.94 -2.14 1.85
C VAL A 19 7.92 -3.24 1.51
N TYR A 20 7.69 -3.84 0.35
CA TYR A 20 8.54 -4.91 -0.18
C TYR A 20 9.08 -4.52 -1.54
N TYR A 21 10.24 -5.04 -1.87
CA TYR A 21 10.80 -4.99 -3.23
C TYR A 21 10.76 -6.36 -3.85
N GLY A 22 10.43 -6.38 -5.15
CA GLY A 22 10.45 -7.61 -5.95
C GLY A 22 9.17 -8.43 -5.82
N GLY A 23 8.97 -9.28 -6.80
CA GLY A 23 7.84 -10.19 -6.88
C GLY A 23 6.76 -9.72 -7.85
N SER A 24 6.23 -10.63 -8.64
CA SER A 24 5.17 -10.35 -9.62
C SER A 24 3.79 -10.80 -9.15
N THR A 25 3.73 -11.84 -8.33
CA THR A 25 2.47 -12.38 -7.81
C THR A 25 2.42 -12.42 -6.29
N SER A 26 3.55 -12.19 -5.66
CA SER A 26 3.65 -12.03 -4.21
C SER A 26 4.89 -11.19 -3.90
N PRO A 27 4.88 -10.43 -2.79
CA PRO A 27 6.05 -9.64 -2.41
C PRO A 27 7.23 -10.53 -2.00
N GLU A 28 8.45 -10.06 -2.27
CA GLU A 28 9.65 -10.85 -2.00
C GLU A 28 10.44 -10.37 -0.80
N THR A 29 10.96 -9.13 -0.84
CA THR A 29 11.90 -8.66 0.18
C THR A 29 11.29 -7.52 0.98
N LEU A 30 11.07 -7.74 2.28
CA LEU A 30 10.60 -6.69 3.17
C LEU A 30 11.72 -5.67 3.41
N VAL A 31 11.45 -4.40 3.09
CA VAL A 31 12.42 -3.32 3.22
C VAL A 31 12.00 -2.25 4.22
N HIS A 32 10.72 -2.22 4.61
CA HIS A 32 10.22 -1.25 5.58
C HIS A 32 8.97 -1.76 6.25
N THR A 33 8.84 -1.47 7.54
CA THR A 33 7.63 -1.74 8.30
C THR A 33 7.42 -0.64 9.33
N GLN A 34 6.18 -0.20 9.49
CA GLN A 34 5.79 0.75 10.52
C GLN A 34 4.33 0.60 10.87
N ASN A 35 3.96 0.99 12.07
CA ASN A 35 2.56 1.01 12.47
C ASN A 35 1.83 2.20 11.86
N TYR A 36 0.52 2.08 11.71
CA TYR A 36 -0.33 3.19 11.30
C TYR A 36 -1.66 3.14 12.06
N THR A 37 -2.32 4.28 12.11
CA THR A 37 -3.69 4.41 12.61
C THR A 37 -4.44 5.36 11.71
N SER A 38 -5.67 5.01 11.36
CA SER A 38 -6.56 5.86 10.58
C SER A 38 -7.91 6.03 11.28
N ASN A 39 -8.59 7.11 10.97
CA ASN A 39 -9.83 7.50 11.65
C ASN A 39 -11.09 7.36 10.80
N GLY A 40 -11.00 6.85 9.57
CA GLY A 40 -12.14 6.71 8.67
C GLY A 40 -12.64 8.06 8.16
N THR A 41 -11.74 8.93 7.75
CA THR A 41 -12.07 10.33 7.41
C THR A 41 -12.81 10.49 6.08
N GLY A 42 -12.78 9.48 5.21
CA GLY A 42 -13.34 9.57 3.86
C GLY A 42 -12.51 10.43 2.92
N ASN A 43 -11.23 10.61 3.21
CA ASN A 43 -10.27 11.35 2.40
C ASN A 43 -8.98 10.57 2.23
N PHE A 44 -8.14 10.98 1.28
CA PHE A 44 -6.77 10.48 1.26
C PHE A 44 -6.03 10.98 2.50
N VAL A 45 -5.35 10.05 3.18
CA VAL A 45 -4.45 10.36 4.28
C VAL A 45 -3.05 9.92 3.92
N GLU A 46 -2.06 10.73 4.32
CA GLU A 46 -0.65 10.46 4.06
C GLU A 46 0.01 9.97 5.33
N PHE A 47 0.86 8.96 5.16
CA PHE A 47 1.70 8.44 6.24
C PHE A 47 3.14 8.64 5.84
N GLU A 48 3.83 9.49 6.57
CA GLU A 48 5.25 9.70 6.35
C GLU A 48 6.02 8.45 6.78
N LEU A 49 6.90 7.96 5.92
CA LEU A 49 7.73 6.82 6.26
C LEU A 49 8.79 7.24 7.27
N THR A 50 8.99 6.42 8.30
CA THR A 50 10.01 6.69 9.31
C THR A 50 11.42 6.64 8.75
N SER A 51 11.58 6.05 7.57
CA SER A 51 12.84 6.02 6.83
C SER A 51 12.52 6.08 5.34
N ALA A 52 13.13 7.01 4.63
CA ALA A 52 12.94 7.12 3.19
C ALA A 52 13.55 5.91 2.47
N LEU A 53 12.92 5.46 1.39
CA LEU A 53 13.32 4.27 0.67
C LEU A 53 13.80 4.63 -0.74
N PRO A 54 14.91 4.06 -1.22
CA PRO A 54 15.34 4.28 -2.59
C PRO A 54 14.36 3.68 -3.58
N VAL A 55 14.22 4.33 -4.74
CA VAL A 55 13.44 3.79 -5.85
C VAL A 55 14.37 2.96 -6.73
N ASP A 56 14.03 1.72 -6.98
CA ASP A 56 14.73 0.84 -7.91
C ASP A 56 13.76 0.48 -9.04
N ILE A 57 13.97 1.07 -10.20
CA ILE A 57 13.08 0.87 -11.36
C ILE A 57 13.17 -0.55 -11.94
N THR A 58 14.11 -1.36 -11.49
CA THR A 58 14.26 -2.75 -11.95
C THR A 58 13.41 -3.72 -11.12
N GLN A 59 12.80 -3.25 -10.02
CA GLN A 59 12.02 -4.09 -9.14
C GLN A 59 10.62 -3.52 -8.95
N ASN A 60 9.66 -4.42 -8.78
CA ASN A 60 8.34 -4.03 -8.34
C ASN A 60 8.38 -3.58 -6.88
N ILE A 61 7.50 -2.65 -6.54
CA ILE A 61 7.36 -2.17 -5.16
C ILE A 61 5.95 -2.54 -4.71
N TRP A 62 5.88 -3.18 -3.55
CA TRP A 62 4.61 -3.53 -2.92
C TRP A 62 4.42 -2.65 -1.70
N VAL A 63 3.33 -1.89 -1.70
CA VAL A 63 2.89 -1.11 -0.54
C VAL A 63 1.66 -1.81 0.04
N ILE A 64 1.78 -2.30 1.26
CA ILE A 64 0.77 -3.16 1.87
C ILE A 64 0.29 -2.53 3.18
N PHE A 65 -1.02 -2.35 3.29
CA PHE A 65 -1.67 -1.96 4.53
C PHE A 65 -2.31 -3.21 5.15
N SER A 66 -1.79 -3.63 6.30
CA SER A 66 -2.35 -4.74 7.07
C SER A 66 -3.16 -4.20 8.23
N THR A 67 -4.34 -4.74 8.48
CA THR A 67 -5.15 -4.34 9.62
C THR A 67 -5.01 -5.34 10.76
N THR A 68 -4.85 -4.82 11.98
CA THR A 68 -4.89 -5.61 13.20
C THR A 68 -6.17 -5.38 13.98
N THR A 69 -6.87 -4.28 13.68
CA THR A 69 -8.15 -3.94 14.31
C THR A 69 -9.15 -3.54 13.25
N GLY A 70 -10.41 -3.78 13.53
CA GLY A 70 -11.50 -3.47 12.62
C GLY A 70 -11.91 -4.67 11.80
N THR A 71 -13.10 -4.60 11.23
CA THR A 71 -13.69 -5.66 10.41
C THR A 71 -13.74 -5.30 8.93
N ASN A 72 -13.42 -4.05 8.58
CA ASN A 72 -13.47 -3.53 7.22
C ASN A 72 -12.07 -3.35 6.66
N TYR A 73 -12.00 -3.25 5.34
CA TYR A 73 -10.75 -2.91 4.67
C TYR A 73 -10.38 -1.46 4.96
N PRO A 74 -9.11 -1.16 5.23
CA PRO A 74 -8.71 0.20 5.58
C PRO A 74 -8.80 1.15 4.39
N ALA A 75 -8.43 0.69 3.22
CA ALA A 75 -8.42 1.50 2.01
C ALA A 75 -9.69 1.30 1.19
N ALA A 76 -10.18 2.38 0.59
CA ALA A 76 -11.22 2.27 -0.40
C ALA A 76 -10.67 1.70 -1.70
N ALA A 77 -11.54 1.10 -2.48
CA ALA A 77 -11.24 0.66 -3.82
C ALA A 77 -12.13 1.42 -4.80
N SER A 78 -11.56 1.83 -5.93
CA SER A 78 -12.34 2.37 -7.03
C SER A 78 -12.99 1.23 -7.80
N THR A 79 -14.20 1.44 -8.29
CA THR A 79 -14.85 0.54 -9.23
C THR A 79 -14.46 0.92 -10.65
N ASP A 80 -14.56 -0.01 -11.58
CA ASP A 80 -14.37 0.23 -13.02
C ASP A 80 -12.95 0.53 -13.48
N CYS A 81 -11.95 0.43 -12.62
CA CYS A 81 -10.57 0.68 -13.00
C CYS A 81 -9.78 -0.58 -13.33
N GLY A 82 -9.76 -1.55 -12.45
CA GLY A 82 -9.14 -2.84 -12.70
C GLY A 82 -7.65 -2.84 -12.99
N ASP A 83 -6.90 -1.90 -12.40
CA ASP A 83 -5.44 -1.88 -12.55
C ASP A 83 -4.84 -3.16 -11.97
N PRO A 84 -4.20 -4.02 -12.80
CA PRO A 84 -3.68 -5.30 -12.33
C PRO A 84 -2.57 -5.16 -11.29
N ASN A 85 -1.95 -4.00 -11.18
CA ASN A 85 -0.89 -3.76 -10.18
C ASN A 85 -1.44 -3.34 -8.82
N SER A 86 -2.73 -3.07 -8.71
CA SER A 86 -3.34 -2.59 -7.47
C SER A 86 -4.62 -3.34 -7.12
N ARG A 87 -4.60 -4.66 -7.29
CA ARG A 87 -5.75 -5.54 -7.04
C ARG A 87 -5.41 -6.72 -6.13
N TRP A 88 -4.29 -6.68 -5.45
CA TRP A 88 -3.83 -7.81 -4.65
C TRP A 88 -4.37 -7.76 -3.24
N ILE A 89 -4.73 -8.92 -2.71
CA ILE A 89 -5.21 -9.07 -1.35
C ILE A 89 -4.65 -10.36 -0.75
N SER A 90 -4.40 -10.31 0.55
CA SER A 90 -4.05 -11.48 1.32
C SER A 90 -4.84 -11.50 2.62
N MET A 91 -5.38 -12.65 2.98
CA MET A 91 -6.09 -12.82 4.24
C MET A 91 -5.17 -13.21 5.38
N ASP A 92 -3.99 -13.75 5.08
CA ASP A 92 -3.04 -14.26 6.06
C ASP A 92 -1.64 -13.62 6.00
N GLY A 93 -1.41 -12.75 5.00
CA GLY A 93 -0.11 -12.10 4.80
C GLY A 93 0.90 -12.93 4.02
N SER A 94 0.59 -14.17 3.65
CA SER A 94 1.54 -15.03 2.92
C SER A 94 1.01 -15.50 1.58
N ALA A 95 -0.27 -15.78 1.46
CA ALA A 95 -0.89 -16.15 0.18
C ALA A 95 -1.58 -14.92 -0.41
N TRP A 96 -1.19 -14.52 -1.62
CA TRP A 96 -1.69 -13.33 -2.30
C TRP A 96 -2.55 -13.71 -3.49
N GLU A 97 -3.69 -13.04 -3.62
CA GLU A 97 -4.66 -13.29 -4.67
C GLU A 97 -5.04 -11.98 -5.36
N ASP A 98 -5.30 -12.07 -6.65
CA ASP A 98 -5.87 -10.97 -7.42
C ASP A 98 -7.39 -10.97 -7.20
N VAL A 99 -7.95 -9.86 -6.74
CA VAL A 99 -9.41 -9.79 -6.49
C VAL A 99 -10.21 -10.00 -7.77
N ALA A 100 -9.63 -9.80 -8.94
CA ALA A 100 -10.29 -10.09 -10.21
C ALA A 100 -10.62 -11.58 -10.37
N SER A 101 -9.90 -12.47 -9.69
CA SER A 101 -10.22 -13.89 -9.69
C SER A 101 -11.57 -14.21 -9.05
N TYR A 102 -12.11 -13.28 -8.27
CA TYR A 102 -13.46 -13.36 -7.69
C TYR A 102 -14.49 -12.53 -8.45
N GLY A 103 -14.14 -12.04 -9.64
CA GLY A 103 -15.02 -11.20 -10.44
C GLY A 103 -15.05 -9.74 -10.01
N LEU A 104 -14.11 -9.31 -9.20
CA LEU A 104 -14.02 -7.93 -8.69
C LEU A 104 -12.91 -7.18 -9.43
N TYR A 105 -13.30 -6.22 -10.28
CA TYR A 105 -12.35 -5.41 -11.04
C TYR A 105 -12.16 -4.05 -10.36
N ASN A 106 -11.70 -4.10 -9.11
CA ASN A 106 -11.49 -2.93 -8.28
C ASN A 106 -10.00 -2.65 -8.12
N THR A 107 -9.65 -1.38 -7.98
CA THR A 107 -8.29 -0.94 -7.73
C THR A 107 -8.21 -0.30 -6.35
N TRP A 108 -7.29 -0.77 -5.52
CA TRP A 108 -7.06 -0.15 -4.21
C TRP A 108 -6.57 1.29 -4.39
N MET A 109 -7.15 2.20 -3.62
CA MET A 109 -6.78 3.62 -3.67
C MET A 109 -5.61 3.87 -2.72
N ILE A 110 -4.43 3.41 -3.15
CA ILE A 110 -3.18 3.46 -2.40
C ILE A 110 -2.12 4.10 -3.29
N ARG A 111 -1.28 4.97 -2.72
CA ARG A 111 -0.24 5.68 -3.46
C ARG A 111 1.09 5.62 -2.72
N ALA A 112 2.16 5.60 -3.48
CA ALA A 112 3.50 5.86 -2.98
C ALA A 112 3.95 7.21 -3.53
N MET A 113 4.53 8.04 -2.66
CA MET A 113 4.96 9.39 -3.02
C MET A 113 6.46 9.47 -3.04
N VAL A 114 6.97 10.04 -4.13
CA VAL A 114 8.43 10.10 -4.38
C VAL A 114 8.88 11.55 -4.27
N ALA A 115 9.99 11.76 -3.57
CA ALA A 115 10.68 13.04 -3.54
C ALA A 115 12.02 12.93 -4.24
N THR A 116 12.45 14.01 -4.89
CA THR A 116 13.76 14.08 -5.52
C THR A 116 14.84 14.24 -4.47
N GLU A 117 15.80 13.35 -4.49
CA GLU A 117 16.83 13.26 -3.48
C GLU A 117 17.76 14.48 -3.46
N ALA A 118 18.23 14.90 -4.63
CA ALA A 118 19.18 15.99 -4.72
C ALA A 118 18.65 17.29 -4.14
N LYS A 119 17.38 17.55 -4.29
CA LYS A 119 16.77 18.77 -3.75
C LYS A 119 16.55 18.68 -2.25
N GLY A 120 16.26 17.52 -1.76
CA GLY A 120 16.15 17.30 -0.34
C GLY A 120 17.48 17.42 0.39
N ALA A 121 18.56 17.11 -0.29
CA ALA A 121 19.88 17.19 0.27
C ALA A 121 20.46 18.62 0.29
N ALA A 122 19.90 19.47 -0.52
CA ALA A 122 20.40 20.83 -0.63
C ALA A 122 20.10 21.67 0.59
#